data_a2ea93e1feebcdedd0d6c879ddc6c455
#
_entry.id   a2ea93e1feebcdedd0d6c879ddc6c455
#
_cell.length_a   1.000
_cell.length_b   1.000
_cell.length_c   1.000
_cell.angle_alpha   90.00
_cell.angle_beta   90.00
_cell.angle_gamma   90.00
#
_symmetry.space_group_name_H-M   'P 1'
#
loop_
_entity.id
_entity.type
_entity.pdbx_description
1 polymer ?
#
loop_
_entity_poly.entity_id
_entity_poly.type
_entity_poly.pdbx_seq_one_letter_code
_entity_poly.pdbx_strand_id
1 'polypeptide(L)'
;MKKLAFAATLMMGTSAASLAAADCGAVSITEMDWASAAVVTNVAKFLMEQGYGCTVTVVPTTTVPAMASVAETGEPDILTELWTSYTEVYEELRSEGKLVEMSKVLSDGGVEAWWIPDYLADAHPELKTLDGIKANPQLVGGRFHDCPSGWGCDITNHNNFKAAGLADAGVERFQHGSGETLATAIAAAYEAKEPWFGYYWAPTSVLGKYPMVQVEMPAYDADTHTCNGLEDCATPGLSSYPVSNVVTAATSTFVDREPEAAALMQNLTFTNAQMGEVLAWQEANEASNEEAAVYFLTTYKDVWGSWLNDDARGKLAALLK
;
A
#
# COMPACT_ATOMS: atom_id res chain seq x y z
N MET A 1 74.16 13.94 -51.04
CA MET A 1 73.83 13.46 -49.72
C MET A 1 72.41 13.96 -49.39
N LYS A 2 71.38 13.12 -49.58
CA LYS A 2 69.95 13.48 -49.33
C LYS A 2 69.57 12.97 -47.96
N LYS A 3 69.15 13.87 -47.07
CA LYS A 3 68.61 13.54 -45.76
C LYS A 3 67.11 13.25 -45.90
N LEU A 4 66.66 12.03 -45.63
CA LEU A 4 65.26 11.69 -45.46
C LEU A 4 64.86 12.03 -44.00
N ALA A 5 63.83 12.87 -43.85
CA ALA A 5 63.18 13.13 -42.57
C ALA A 5 61.96 12.18 -42.46
N PHE A 6 61.96 11.33 -41.43
CA PHE A 6 60.81 10.46 -41.09
C PHE A 6 59.90 11.25 -40.13
N ALA A 7 58.69 11.53 -40.58
CA ALA A 7 57.65 12.10 -39.71
C ALA A 7 56.86 10.96 -39.03
N ALA A 8 56.99 10.80 -37.72
CA ALA A 8 56.22 9.88 -36.93
C ALA A 8 54.88 10.55 -36.55
N THR A 9 53.77 10.05 -37.10
CA THR A 9 52.44 10.52 -36.75
C THR A 9 51.96 9.75 -35.49
N LEU A 10 51.88 10.45 -34.40
CA LEU A 10 51.36 9.95 -33.10
C LEU A 10 49.81 9.92 -33.20
N MET A 11 49.21 8.78 -33.37
CA MET A 11 47.76 8.60 -33.22
C MET A 11 47.42 8.53 -31.73
N MET A 12 46.88 9.63 -31.19
CA MET A 12 46.21 9.62 -29.87
C MET A 12 44.84 8.89 -29.99
N GLY A 13 44.79 7.64 -29.59
CA GLY A 13 43.56 6.92 -29.39
C GLY A 13 42.85 7.48 -28.16
N THR A 14 41.73 8.20 -28.35
CA THR A 14 40.83 8.58 -27.26
C THR A 14 40.05 7.29 -26.87
N SER A 15 40.49 6.64 -25.80
CA SER A 15 39.69 5.63 -25.13
C SER A 15 38.51 6.35 -24.49
N ALA A 16 37.30 6.23 -25.06
CA ALA A 16 36.07 6.55 -24.37
C ALA A 16 35.93 5.50 -23.26
N ALA A 17 36.25 5.91 -22.04
CA ALA A 17 35.86 5.13 -20.86
C ALA A 17 34.32 5.15 -20.83
N SER A 18 33.69 4.01 -21.10
CA SER A 18 32.32 3.78 -20.70
C SER A 18 32.30 3.93 -19.19
N LEU A 19 31.66 4.99 -18.69
CA LEU A 19 31.22 5.06 -17.30
C LEU A 19 30.23 3.89 -17.17
N ALA A 20 30.68 2.75 -16.63
CA ALA A 20 29.77 1.75 -16.11
C ALA A 20 28.89 2.51 -15.09
N ALA A 21 27.57 2.46 -15.29
CA ALA A 21 26.65 2.94 -14.26
C ALA A 21 27.06 2.24 -12.97
N ALA A 22 27.25 3.02 -11.91
CA ALA A 22 27.54 2.44 -10.61
C ALA A 22 26.35 1.53 -10.24
N ASP A 23 26.62 0.29 -9.81
CA ASP A 23 25.58 -0.55 -9.27
C ASP A 23 24.91 0.17 -8.10
N CYS A 24 23.57 0.08 -7.99
CA CYS A 24 22.80 0.64 -6.91
C CYS A 24 23.31 0.12 -5.54
N GLY A 25 23.33 0.98 -4.53
CA GLY A 25 23.80 0.64 -3.20
C GLY A 25 22.78 -0.16 -2.36
N ALA A 26 22.94 -0.05 -1.03
CA ALA A 26 21.97 -0.62 -0.08
C ALA A 26 20.71 0.26 -0.03
N VAL A 27 19.55 -0.38 -0.06
CA VAL A 27 18.22 0.26 -0.02
C VAL A 27 17.33 -0.46 0.98
N SER A 28 16.64 0.29 1.84
CA SER A 28 15.63 -0.24 2.74
C SER A 28 14.22 0.09 2.23
N ILE A 29 13.32 -0.92 2.26
CA ILE A 29 11.94 -0.79 1.78
C ILE A 29 10.98 -1.40 2.78
N THR A 30 9.86 -0.73 3.06
CA THR A 30 8.83 -1.28 3.95
C THR A 30 8.15 -2.50 3.34
N GLU A 31 7.76 -3.45 4.19
CA GLU A 31 6.70 -4.40 3.91
C GLU A 31 5.62 -4.22 4.97
N MET A 32 4.52 -3.60 4.57
CA MET A 32 3.34 -3.46 5.43
C MET A 32 2.66 -4.82 5.57
N ASP A 33 1.97 -5.05 6.69
CA ASP A 33 1.42 -6.35 7.09
C ASP A 33 0.07 -6.72 6.44
N TRP A 34 -0.13 -6.33 5.18
CA TRP A 34 -1.27 -6.75 4.35
C TRP A 34 -0.81 -7.17 2.95
N ALA A 35 -1.60 -8.05 2.33
CA ALA A 35 -1.19 -8.81 1.16
C ALA A 35 -0.77 -7.94 -0.05
N SER A 36 -1.54 -6.90 -0.40
CA SER A 36 -1.20 -6.05 -1.56
C SER A 36 0.13 -5.32 -1.38
N ALA A 37 0.40 -4.79 -0.18
CA ALA A 37 1.67 -4.13 0.12
C ALA A 37 2.85 -5.11 0.03
N ALA A 38 2.69 -6.33 0.53
CA ALA A 38 3.72 -7.35 0.41
C ALA A 38 4.00 -7.72 -1.06
N VAL A 39 2.96 -7.83 -1.91
CA VAL A 39 3.13 -8.01 -3.36
C VAL A 39 3.92 -6.86 -3.98
N VAL A 40 3.52 -5.60 -3.70
CA VAL A 40 4.22 -4.40 -4.19
C VAL A 40 5.68 -4.42 -3.79
N THR A 41 5.97 -4.68 -2.51
CA THR A 41 7.33 -4.71 -1.96
C THR A 41 8.19 -5.79 -2.63
N ASN A 42 7.66 -7.00 -2.81
CA ASN A 42 8.40 -8.09 -3.44
C ASN A 42 8.65 -7.86 -4.94
N VAL A 43 7.69 -7.25 -5.66
CA VAL A 43 7.89 -6.82 -7.05
C VAL A 43 8.97 -5.73 -7.13
N ALA A 44 8.88 -4.69 -6.30
CA ALA A 44 9.85 -3.60 -6.26
C ALA A 44 11.27 -4.11 -5.94
N LYS A 45 11.39 -4.95 -4.90
CA LYS A 45 12.64 -5.60 -4.49
C LYS A 45 13.26 -6.36 -5.65
N PHE A 46 12.49 -7.24 -6.29
CA PHE A 46 12.98 -8.03 -7.43
C PHE A 46 13.51 -7.14 -8.55
N LEU A 47 12.76 -6.11 -8.94
CA LEU A 47 13.17 -5.22 -10.02
C LEU A 47 14.39 -4.39 -9.65
N MET A 48 14.49 -3.87 -8.41
CA MET A 48 15.67 -3.13 -7.94
C MET A 48 16.91 -4.04 -7.90
N GLU A 49 16.80 -5.26 -7.38
CA GLU A 49 17.93 -6.18 -7.28
C GLU A 49 18.40 -6.67 -8.66
N GLN A 50 17.48 -7.15 -9.50
CA GLN A 50 17.82 -7.79 -10.77
C GLN A 50 18.03 -6.79 -11.93
N GLY A 51 17.33 -5.67 -11.90
CA GLY A 51 17.43 -4.62 -12.92
C GLY A 51 18.52 -3.60 -12.66
N TYR A 52 18.64 -3.16 -11.40
CA TYR A 52 19.49 -2.03 -11.02
C TYR A 52 20.70 -2.43 -10.16
N GLY A 53 20.76 -3.66 -9.66
CA GLY A 53 21.88 -4.17 -8.86
C GLY A 53 21.88 -3.65 -7.42
N CYS A 54 20.74 -3.21 -6.90
CA CYS A 54 20.60 -2.79 -5.50
C CYS A 54 20.73 -3.98 -4.55
N THR A 55 21.14 -3.72 -3.31
CA THR A 55 20.99 -4.66 -2.20
C THR A 55 19.81 -4.22 -1.34
N VAL A 56 18.67 -4.92 -1.47
CA VAL A 56 17.41 -4.48 -0.86
C VAL A 56 17.16 -5.20 0.46
N THR A 57 16.99 -4.42 1.54
CA THR A 57 16.55 -4.90 2.85
C THR A 57 15.08 -4.60 3.05
N VAL A 58 14.28 -5.63 3.25
CA VAL A 58 12.85 -5.50 3.57
C VAL A 58 12.69 -5.24 5.06
N VAL A 59 11.89 -4.24 5.42
CA VAL A 59 11.59 -3.81 6.79
C VAL A 59 10.11 -4.07 7.08
N PRO A 60 9.77 -5.18 7.76
CA PRO A 60 8.40 -5.44 8.19
C PRO A 60 7.92 -4.37 9.17
N THR A 61 6.77 -3.76 8.88
CA THR A 61 6.24 -2.64 9.66
C THR A 61 4.75 -2.43 9.39
N THR A 62 4.18 -1.37 9.99
CA THR A 62 2.86 -0.83 9.67
C THR A 62 2.95 0.69 9.47
N THR A 63 1.87 1.32 9.01
CA THR A 63 1.88 2.72 8.56
C THR A 63 2.44 3.69 9.61
N VAL A 64 1.89 3.67 10.84
CA VAL A 64 2.25 4.64 11.88
C VAL A 64 3.71 4.47 12.34
N PRO A 65 4.20 3.27 12.67
CA PRO A 65 5.61 3.06 12.99
C PRO A 65 6.58 3.41 11.86
N ALA A 66 6.22 3.12 10.60
CA ALA A 66 7.06 3.48 9.45
C ALA A 66 7.25 4.99 9.34
N MET A 67 6.16 5.75 9.46
CA MET A 67 6.21 7.22 9.41
C MET A 67 6.99 7.81 10.57
N ALA A 68 6.80 7.30 11.80
CA ALA A 68 7.57 7.71 12.97
C ALA A 68 9.07 7.44 12.78
N SER A 69 9.44 6.27 12.25
CA SER A 69 10.83 5.92 11.98
C SER A 69 11.48 6.89 10.98
N VAL A 70 10.79 7.20 9.88
CA VAL A 70 11.30 8.19 8.91
C VAL A 70 11.45 9.57 9.54
N ALA A 71 10.49 9.99 10.36
CA ALA A 71 10.56 11.29 11.06
C ALA A 71 11.79 11.39 11.97
N GLU A 72 12.10 10.31 12.69
CA GLU A 72 13.17 10.27 13.68
C GLU A 72 14.55 9.96 13.10
N THR A 73 14.63 9.05 12.15
CA THR A 73 15.90 8.47 11.67
C THR A 73 16.19 8.70 10.19
N GLY A 74 15.18 9.05 9.38
CA GLY A 74 15.28 9.08 7.93
C GLY A 74 15.24 7.70 7.27
N GLU A 75 14.85 6.64 7.99
CA GLU A 75 14.74 5.25 7.53
C GLU A 75 13.35 4.67 7.82
N PRO A 76 12.84 3.74 7.01
CA PRO A 76 13.46 3.18 5.79
C PRO A 76 13.43 4.14 4.60
N ASP A 77 14.24 3.85 3.56
CA ASP A 77 14.37 4.64 2.35
C ASP A 77 13.06 4.78 1.56
N ILE A 78 12.30 3.69 1.45
CA ILE A 78 11.08 3.59 0.63
C ILE A 78 9.92 3.06 1.47
N LEU A 79 8.79 3.76 1.40
CA LEU A 79 7.52 3.37 2.00
C LEU A 79 6.55 3.01 0.87
N THR A 80 6.24 1.71 0.74
CA THR A 80 5.29 1.22 -0.26
C THR A 80 3.88 1.17 0.29
N GLU A 81 2.91 1.38 -0.60
CA GLU A 81 1.48 1.32 -0.31
C GLU A 81 1.08 2.11 0.94
N LEU A 82 1.54 3.38 0.96
CA LEU A 82 1.18 4.33 2.00
C LEU A 82 -0.20 4.94 1.70
N TRP A 83 -1.15 4.71 2.60
CA TRP A 83 -2.50 5.25 2.55
C TRP A 83 -2.51 6.64 3.19
N THR A 84 -2.50 7.69 2.36
CA THR A 84 -2.20 9.05 2.81
C THR A 84 -3.35 9.75 3.54
N SER A 85 -4.55 9.17 3.53
CA SER A 85 -5.74 9.75 4.18
C SER A 85 -5.65 9.83 5.71
N TYR A 86 -4.65 9.20 6.33
CA TYR A 86 -4.53 9.03 7.78
C TYR A 86 -3.32 9.72 8.41
N THR A 87 -2.50 10.42 7.62
CA THR A 87 -1.19 10.82 8.16
C THR A 87 -0.93 12.30 7.95
N GLU A 88 -1.19 13.12 8.98
CA GLU A 88 -0.65 14.49 9.05
C GLU A 88 0.88 14.46 8.96
N VAL A 89 1.51 13.47 9.59
CA VAL A 89 2.97 13.26 9.56
C VAL A 89 3.48 13.10 8.13
N TYR A 90 2.72 12.50 7.21
CA TYR A 90 3.09 12.41 5.80
C TYR A 90 3.22 13.79 5.14
N GLU A 91 2.22 14.64 5.33
CA GLU A 91 2.26 16.00 4.77
C GLU A 91 3.32 16.87 5.45
N GLU A 92 3.56 16.69 6.75
CA GLU A 92 4.63 17.35 7.48
C GLU A 92 6.00 16.98 6.89
N LEU A 93 6.31 15.69 6.76
CA LEU A 93 7.59 15.21 6.19
C LEU A 93 7.78 15.63 4.73
N ARG A 94 6.70 15.69 3.95
CA ARG A 94 6.75 16.24 2.59
C ARG A 94 7.04 17.73 2.59
N SER A 95 6.37 18.49 3.44
CA SER A 95 6.57 19.95 3.54
C SER A 95 7.99 20.32 4.01
N GLU A 96 8.60 19.48 4.83
CA GLU A 96 9.98 19.57 5.27
C GLU A 96 10.99 19.08 4.22
N GLY A 97 10.53 18.53 3.11
CA GLY A 97 11.38 17.94 2.06
C GLY A 97 12.09 16.66 2.48
N LYS A 98 11.64 15.99 3.52
CA LYS A 98 12.18 14.69 3.98
C LYS A 98 11.62 13.51 3.17
N LEU A 99 10.36 13.60 2.72
CA LEU A 99 9.71 12.62 1.86
C LEU A 99 9.35 13.22 0.50
N VAL A 100 9.48 12.38 -0.52
CA VAL A 100 9.05 12.65 -1.90
C VAL A 100 7.99 11.62 -2.26
N GLU A 101 6.83 12.07 -2.75
CA GLU A 101 5.85 11.18 -3.37
C GLU A 101 6.38 10.67 -4.70
N MET A 102 6.48 9.37 -4.86
CA MET A 102 7.03 8.74 -6.07
C MET A 102 5.96 8.40 -7.07
N SER A 103 5.01 7.53 -6.72
CA SER A 103 3.94 7.08 -7.62
C SER A 103 2.63 6.89 -6.86
N LYS A 104 1.51 6.94 -7.59
CA LYS A 104 0.26 6.35 -7.13
C LYS A 104 0.36 4.85 -7.34
N VAL A 105 0.77 4.12 -6.30
CA VAL A 105 1.03 2.69 -6.39
C VAL A 105 -0.22 1.87 -6.68
N LEU A 106 -1.38 2.32 -6.18
CA LEU A 106 -2.70 1.90 -6.65
C LEU A 106 -3.31 3.06 -7.44
N SER A 107 -3.27 2.98 -8.77
CA SER A 107 -3.62 4.10 -9.67
C SER A 107 -5.06 4.58 -9.54
N ASP A 108 -5.96 3.67 -9.16
CA ASP A 108 -7.39 3.93 -9.01
C ASP A 108 -7.75 4.43 -7.60
N GLY A 109 -6.75 4.45 -6.71
CA GLY A 109 -6.93 4.75 -5.29
C GLY A 109 -7.53 3.60 -4.50
N GLY A 110 -7.73 3.81 -3.19
CA GLY A 110 -8.32 2.86 -2.28
C GLY A 110 -9.73 3.26 -1.86
N VAL A 111 -10.58 2.27 -1.60
CA VAL A 111 -11.92 2.46 -1.05
C VAL A 111 -11.96 1.88 0.35
N GLU A 112 -12.39 2.67 1.32
CA GLU A 112 -12.52 2.26 2.71
C GLU A 112 -13.94 2.51 3.18
N ALA A 113 -14.47 1.58 3.96
CA ALA A 113 -15.82 1.75 4.52
C ALA A 113 -16.06 0.80 5.70
N TRP A 114 -17.20 0.97 6.33
CA TRP A 114 -17.78 -0.03 7.21
C TRP A 114 -18.75 -0.89 6.44
N TRP A 115 -18.71 -2.19 6.67
CA TRP A 115 -19.38 -3.18 5.83
C TRP A 115 -20.18 -4.16 6.67
N ILE A 116 -21.23 -4.71 6.05
CA ILE A 116 -21.96 -5.90 6.50
C ILE A 116 -22.09 -6.89 5.32
N PRO A 117 -22.21 -8.21 5.55
CA PRO A 117 -22.50 -9.17 4.49
C PRO A 117 -23.81 -8.86 3.76
N ASP A 118 -23.85 -9.12 2.46
CA ASP A 118 -25.05 -8.89 1.63
C ASP A 118 -26.28 -9.66 2.14
N TYR A 119 -26.10 -10.93 2.52
CA TYR A 119 -27.19 -11.73 3.07
C TYR A 119 -27.79 -11.14 4.35
N LEU A 120 -27.00 -10.44 5.14
CA LEU A 120 -27.45 -9.77 6.36
C LEU A 120 -28.21 -8.49 6.00
N ALA A 121 -27.70 -7.72 5.02
CA ALA A 121 -28.37 -6.54 4.49
C ALA A 121 -29.69 -6.86 3.78
N ASP A 122 -29.82 -8.03 3.17
CA ASP A 122 -31.05 -8.51 2.51
C ASP A 122 -32.09 -8.98 3.53
N ALA A 123 -31.65 -9.71 4.56
CA ALA A 123 -32.53 -10.17 5.63
C ALA A 123 -32.99 -9.03 6.54
N HIS A 124 -32.15 -8.02 6.75
CA HIS A 124 -32.32 -6.92 7.68
C HIS A 124 -31.93 -5.59 7.02
N PRO A 125 -32.76 -5.04 6.11
CA PRO A 125 -32.39 -3.81 5.34
C PRO A 125 -32.09 -2.59 6.23
N GLU A 126 -32.62 -2.54 7.46
CA GLU A 126 -32.35 -1.51 8.45
C GLU A 126 -30.86 -1.45 8.85
N LEU A 127 -30.13 -2.56 8.78
CA LEU A 127 -28.70 -2.63 9.14
C LEU A 127 -27.79 -1.93 8.12
N LYS A 128 -28.32 -1.48 6.98
CA LYS A 128 -27.58 -0.63 6.04
C LYS A 128 -27.27 0.76 6.61
N THR A 129 -27.85 1.12 7.74
CA THR A 129 -27.65 2.40 8.42
C THR A 129 -27.10 2.22 9.83
N LEU A 130 -26.34 3.20 10.32
CA LEU A 130 -25.83 3.20 11.70
C LEU A 130 -26.95 3.21 12.74
N ASP A 131 -28.06 3.90 12.47
CA ASP A 131 -29.22 3.92 13.38
C ASP A 131 -29.89 2.56 13.47
N GLY A 132 -29.99 1.84 12.36
CA GLY A 132 -30.49 0.47 12.35
C GLY A 132 -29.61 -0.49 13.13
N ILE A 133 -28.28 -0.37 12.99
CA ILE A 133 -27.30 -1.16 13.75
C ILE A 133 -27.41 -0.84 15.25
N LYS A 134 -27.48 0.42 15.64
CA LYS A 134 -27.65 0.84 17.06
C LYS A 134 -28.94 0.30 17.67
N ALA A 135 -30.02 0.26 16.89
CA ALA A 135 -31.30 -0.27 17.37
C ALA A 135 -31.29 -1.81 17.49
N ASN A 136 -30.41 -2.50 16.75
CA ASN A 136 -30.37 -3.96 16.65
C ASN A 136 -28.93 -4.51 16.74
N PRO A 137 -28.14 -4.17 17.76
CA PRO A 137 -26.72 -4.53 17.81
C PRO A 137 -26.47 -6.05 17.78
N GLN A 138 -27.41 -6.84 18.29
CA GLN A 138 -27.35 -8.31 18.30
C GLN A 138 -27.42 -8.92 16.88
N LEU A 139 -28.05 -8.24 15.91
CA LEU A 139 -28.14 -8.71 14.54
C LEU A 139 -26.81 -8.61 13.78
N VAL A 140 -25.89 -7.77 14.26
CA VAL A 140 -24.51 -7.67 13.76
C VAL A 140 -23.52 -8.40 14.67
N GLY A 141 -24.00 -9.26 15.58
CA GLY A 141 -23.16 -10.01 16.51
C GLY A 141 -22.67 -9.20 17.71
N GLY A 142 -23.19 -7.97 17.93
CA GLY A 142 -22.78 -7.09 19.03
C GLY A 142 -21.33 -6.62 18.95
N ARG A 143 -20.71 -6.69 17.76
CA ARG A 143 -19.28 -6.42 17.56
C ARG A 143 -19.04 -5.60 16.31
N PHE A 144 -18.09 -4.68 16.40
CA PHE A 144 -17.46 -3.98 15.29
C PHE A 144 -16.04 -4.52 15.12
N HIS A 145 -15.79 -5.21 14.01
CA HIS A 145 -14.47 -5.72 13.65
C HIS A 145 -13.66 -4.59 13.06
N ASP A 146 -12.57 -4.24 13.73
CA ASP A 146 -11.76 -3.07 13.39
C ASP A 146 -10.38 -3.47 12.88
N CYS A 147 -9.73 -2.50 12.21
CA CYS A 147 -8.39 -2.68 11.70
C CYS A 147 -7.36 -2.88 12.81
N PRO A 148 -6.23 -3.54 12.50
CA PRO A 148 -5.14 -3.75 13.45
C PRO A 148 -4.57 -2.46 14.02
N SER A 149 -4.05 -2.54 15.23
CA SER A 149 -3.31 -1.44 15.85
C SER A 149 -2.06 -1.09 15.04
N GLY A 150 -1.76 0.20 14.92
CA GLY A 150 -0.64 0.72 14.15
C GLY A 150 -0.94 0.96 12.65
N TRP A 151 -2.13 0.59 12.19
CA TRP A 151 -2.62 1.04 10.89
C TRP A 151 -3.17 2.47 10.98
N GLY A 152 -3.16 3.19 9.86
CA GLY A 152 -3.71 4.55 9.83
C GLY A 152 -5.20 4.62 10.19
N CYS A 153 -5.99 3.59 9.82
CA CYS A 153 -7.42 3.50 10.13
C CYS A 153 -7.75 3.32 11.62
N ASP A 154 -6.84 2.84 12.46
CA ASP A 154 -7.10 2.53 13.88
C ASP A 154 -7.68 3.72 14.66
N ILE A 155 -6.98 4.85 14.59
CA ILE A 155 -7.37 6.07 15.31
C ILE A 155 -8.67 6.65 14.73
N THR A 156 -8.75 6.73 13.39
CA THR A 156 -9.93 7.26 12.70
C THR A 156 -11.18 6.43 12.97
N ASN A 157 -11.05 5.10 12.93
CA ASN A 157 -12.17 4.21 13.26
C ASN A 157 -12.58 4.32 14.74
N HIS A 158 -11.61 4.42 15.65
CA HIS A 158 -11.91 4.64 17.08
C HIS A 158 -12.77 5.89 17.28
N ASN A 159 -12.39 7.00 16.66
CA ASN A 159 -13.08 8.27 16.77
C ASN A 159 -14.46 8.24 16.07
N ASN A 160 -14.57 7.65 14.89
CA ASN A 160 -15.85 7.42 14.22
C ASN A 160 -16.78 6.51 15.05
N PHE A 161 -16.25 5.40 15.61
CA PHE A 161 -17.00 4.48 16.47
C PHE A 161 -17.55 5.18 17.70
N LYS A 162 -16.74 6.02 18.35
CA LYS A 162 -17.15 6.85 19.49
C LYS A 162 -18.21 7.86 19.08
N ALA A 163 -18.01 8.58 17.98
CA ALA A 163 -18.97 9.57 17.48
C ALA A 163 -20.32 8.95 17.07
N ALA A 164 -20.30 7.70 16.57
CA ALA A 164 -21.49 6.93 16.25
C ALA A 164 -22.31 6.51 17.49
N GLY A 165 -21.72 6.53 18.70
CA GLY A 165 -22.36 6.07 19.92
C GLY A 165 -22.59 4.55 19.94
N LEU A 166 -21.77 3.78 19.23
CA LEU A 166 -21.94 2.33 19.08
C LEU A 166 -21.69 1.58 20.39
N ALA A 167 -20.74 2.04 21.22
CA ALA A 167 -20.50 1.44 22.53
C ALA A 167 -21.73 1.57 23.44
N ASP A 168 -22.38 2.74 23.45
CA ASP A 168 -23.60 2.98 24.26
C ASP A 168 -24.77 2.12 23.76
N ALA A 169 -24.77 1.76 22.49
CA ALA A 169 -25.76 0.86 21.90
C ALA A 169 -25.47 -0.63 22.16
N GLY A 170 -24.34 -0.96 22.79
CA GLY A 170 -23.97 -2.34 23.13
C GLY A 170 -23.14 -3.06 22.05
N VAL A 171 -22.49 -2.31 21.14
CA VAL A 171 -21.53 -2.85 20.18
C VAL A 171 -20.12 -2.77 20.77
N GLU A 172 -19.39 -3.87 20.81
CA GLU A 172 -18.00 -3.95 21.25
C GLU A 172 -17.06 -3.66 20.08
N ARG A 173 -16.07 -2.76 20.25
CA ARG A 173 -14.99 -2.59 19.30
C ARG A 173 -13.95 -3.69 19.47
N PHE A 174 -13.70 -4.47 18.43
CA PHE A 174 -12.76 -5.58 18.45
C PHE A 174 -11.66 -5.37 17.40
N GLN A 175 -10.43 -5.14 17.85
CA GLN A 175 -9.27 -5.01 16.99
C GLN A 175 -8.67 -6.37 16.66
N HIS A 176 -8.39 -6.59 15.39
CA HIS A 176 -7.69 -7.76 14.92
C HIS A 176 -6.17 -7.61 15.08
N GLY A 177 -5.45 -8.73 15.18
CA GLY A 177 -4.00 -8.73 15.32
C GLY A 177 -3.25 -8.50 14.00
N SER A 178 -3.92 -8.69 12.85
CA SER A 178 -3.36 -8.50 11.51
C SER A 178 -4.47 -8.37 10.45
N GLY A 179 -4.11 -7.92 9.25
CA GLY A 179 -5.01 -7.91 8.10
C GLY A 179 -5.54 -9.29 7.73
N GLU A 180 -4.72 -10.34 7.89
CA GLU A 180 -5.12 -11.73 7.64
C GLU A 180 -6.18 -12.21 8.61
N THR A 181 -6.08 -11.88 9.90
CA THR A 181 -7.09 -12.27 10.90
C THR A 181 -8.41 -11.52 10.68
N LEU A 182 -8.36 -10.27 10.22
CA LEU A 182 -9.55 -9.52 9.82
C LEU A 182 -10.20 -10.11 8.56
N ALA A 183 -9.42 -10.45 7.55
CA ALA A 183 -9.87 -11.15 6.34
C ALA A 183 -10.53 -12.49 6.65
N THR A 184 -9.88 -13.29 7.49
CA THR A 184 -10.40 -14.59 7.94
C THR A 184 -11.72 -14.46 8.68
N ALA A 185 -11.90 -13.40 9.49
CA ALA A 185 -13.16 -13.16 10.20
C ALA A 185 -14.32 -12.88 9.24
N ILE A 186 -14.09 -12.14 8.14
CA ILE A 186 -15.10 -11.93 7.08
C ILE A 186 -15.42 -13.26 6.39
N ALA A 187 -14.40 -13.99 5.95
CA ALA A 187 -14.57 -15.24 5.23
C ALA A 187 -15.35 -16.26 6.08
N ALA A 188 -14.97 -16.45 7.35
CA ALA A 188 -15.63 -17.37 8.26
C ALA A 188 -17.11 -17.01 8.50
N ALA A 189 -17.38 -15.74 8.76
CA ALA A 189 -18.75 -15.25 8.96
C ALA A 189 -19.59 -15.44 7.69
N TYR A 190 -19.02 -15.14 6.52
CA TYR A 190 -19.74 -15.28 5.25
C TYR A 190 -20.06 -16.74 4.91
N GLU A 191 -19.13 -17.66 5.10
CA GLU A 191 -19.33 -19.08 4.86
C GLU A 191 -20.31 -19.72 5.84
N ALA A 192 -20.28 -19.30 7.12
CA ALA A 192 -21.21 -19.79 8.14
C ALA A 192 -22.56 -19.06 8.15
N LYS A 193 -22.73 -18.00 7.35
CA LYS A 193 -23.89 -17.08 7.38
C LYS A 193 -24.12 -16.47 8.77
N GLU A 194 -23.02 -16.18 9.46
CA GLU A 194 -23.02 -15.53 10.78
C GLU A 194 -23.01 -14.01 10.66
N PRO A 195 -23.47 -13.28 11.70
CA PRO A 195 -23.37 -11.83 11.73
C PRO A 195 -21.93 -11.34 11.65
N TRP A 196 -21.71 -10.29 10.87
CA TRP A 196 -20.46 -9.56 10.84
C TRP A 196 -20.72 -8.08 10.54
N PHE A 197 -20.00 -7.17 11.21
CA PHE A 197 -20.00 -5.73 10.97
C PHE A 197 -18.61 -5.20 11.28
N GLY A 198 -18.02 -4.42 10.38
CA GLY A 198 -16.71 -3.87 10.63
C GLY A 198 -16.13 -3.05 9.49
N TYR A 199 -14.91 -2.59 9.71
CA TYR A 199 -14.09 -1.90 8.73
C TYR A 199 -13.45 -2.89 7.75
N TYR A 200 -13.40 -2.52 6.48
CA TYR A 200 -12.55 -3.18 5.48
C TYR A 200 -12.28 -2.25 4.30
N TRP A 201 -11.37 -2.66 3.41
CA TRP A 201 -10.94 -1.84 2.27
C TRP A 201 -10.86 -2.64 0.96
N ALA A 202 -10.81 -1.90 -0.17
CA ALA A 202 -10.56 -2.45 -1.50
C ALA A 202 -9.37 -1.70 -2.17
N PRO A 203 -8.57 -2.40 -3.01
CA PRO A 203 -8.76 -3.75 -3.55
C PRO A 203 -8.28 -4.87 -2.59
N THR A 204 -9.08 -5.90 -2.42
CA THR A 204 -8.71 -7.13 -1.68
C THR A 204 -9.40 -8.34 -2.29
N SER A 205 -8.80 -9.54 -2.15
CA SER A 205 -9.42 -10.80 -2.56
C SER A 205 -10.74 -11.05 -1.83
N VAL A 206 -10.81 -10.69 -0.56
CA VAL A 206 -11.98 -10.89 0.31
C VAL A 206 -13.21 -10.16 -0.22
N LEU A 207 -13.12 -8.86 -0.54
CA LEU A 207 -14.25 -8.12 -1.11
C LEU A 207 -14.55 -8.53 -2.56
N GLY A 208 -13.58 -9.09 -3.27
CA GLY A 208 -13.82 -9.68 -4.59
C GLY A 208 -14.59 -11.00 -4.54
N LYS A 209 -14.42 -11.78 -3.46
CA LYS A 209 -15.01 -13.12 -3.30
C LYS A 209 -16.33 -13.10 -2.53
N TYR A 210 -16.41 -12.28 -1.50
CA TYR A 210 -17.56 -12.22 -0.59
C TYR A 210 -18.30 -10.90 -0.78
N PRO A 211 -19.53 -10.93 -1.38
CA PRO A 211 -20.34 -9.74 -1.55
C PRO A 211 -20.69 -9.07 -0.21
N MET A 212 -20.28 -7.82 -0.07
CA MET A 212 -20.50 -7.01 1.11
C MET A 212 -21.22 -5.72 0.74
N VAL A 213 -22.00 -5.17 1.67
CA VAL A 213 -22.74 -3.93 1.53
C VAL A 213 -22.15 -2.89 2.46
N GLN A 214 -21.89 -1.70 1.93
CA GLN A 214 -21.42 -0.58 2.76
C GLN A 214 -22.55 -0.09 3.67
N VAL A 215 -22.22 0.14 4.93
CA VAL A 215 -23.09 0.83 5.89
C VAL A 215 -23.09 2.32 5.56
N GLU A 216 -24.27 2.90 5.45
CA GLU A 216 -24.44 4.33 5.19
C GLU A 216 -23.88 5.16 6.34
N MET A 217 -22.93 6.01 6.01
CA MET A 217 -22.36 7.02 6.89
C MET A 217 -22.67 8.42 6.33
N PRO A 218 -22.56 9.48 7.14
CA PRO A 218 -22.58 10.84 6.62
C PRO A 218 -21.55 11.02 5.49
N ALA A 219 -21.78 11.97 4.60
CA ALA A 219 -20.82 12.29 3.55
C ALA A 219 -19.45 12.63 4.15
N TYR A 220 -18.40 12.38 3.38
CA TYR A 220 -17.03 12.75 3.76
C TYR A 220 -16.96 14.25 4.08
N ASP A 221 -16.41 14.56 5.25
CA ASP A 221 -16.08 15.90 5.70
C ASP A 221 -14.61 15.94 6.09
N ALA A 222 -13.84 16.76 5.40
CA ALA A 222 -12.38 16.77 5.52
C ALA A 222 -11.91 17.19 6.93
N ASP A 223 -12.55 18.20 7.53
CA ASP A 223 -12.15 18.70 8.86
C ASP A 223 -12.44 17.66 9.95
N THR A 224 -13.60 17.02 9.88
CA THR A 224 -13.99 15.93 10.77
C THR A 224 -13.05 14.72 10.60
N HIS A 225 -12.74 14.35 9.37
CA HIS A 225 -11.85 13.22 9.10
C HIS A 225 -10.44 13.48 9.60
N THR A 226 -9.90 14.68 9.38
CA THR A 226 -8.59 15.11 9.90
C THR A 226 -8.57 15.05 11.43
N CYS A 227 -9.59 15.62 12.12
CA CYS A 227 -9.66 15.49 13.58
C CYS A 227 -9.71 14.02 14.01
N ASN A 228 -10.55 13.20 13.36
CA ASN A 228 -10.66 11.78 13.70
C ASN A 228 -9.35 11.00 13.51
N GLY A 229 -8.42 11.48 12.68
CA GLY A 229 -7.07 10.92 12.53
C GLY A 229 -6.14 11.19 13.72
N LEU A 230 -6.52 12.03 14.66
CA LEU A 230 -5.72 12.38 15.83
C LEU A 230 -6.16 11.61 17.08
N GLU A 231 -5.21 11.11 17.87
CA GLU A 231 -5.50 10.44 19.16
C GLU A 231 -6.23 11.35 20.13
N ASP A 232 -5.89 12.65 20.13
CA ASP A 232 -6.41 13.68 21.02
C ASP A 232 -7.52 14.54 20.39
N CYS A 233 -8.21 14.04 19.33
CA CYS A 233 -9.33 14.73 18.73
C CYS A 233 -10.38 15.09 19.81
N ALA A 234 -10.50 16.39 20.11
CA ALA A 234 -11.35 16.87 21.20
C ALA A 234 -12.86 16.68 20.93
N THR A 235 -13.25 16.71 19.67
CA THR A 235 -14.64 16.64 19.21
C THR A 235 -14.78 15.71 18.01
N PRO A 236 -14.61 14.38 18.19
CA PRO A 236 -14.80 13.45 17.10
C PRO A 236 -16.21 13.51 16.53
N GLY A 237 -16.30 13.49 15.22
CA GLY A 237 -17.56 13.51 14.47
C GLY A 237 -17.69 12.29 13.56
N LEU A 238 -18.87 12.10 12.99
CA LEU A 238 -19.07 11.06 11.96
C LEU A 238 -18.73 11.59 10.58
N SER A 239 -17.86 10.89 9.88
CA SER A 239 -17.51 11.12 8.48
C SER A 239 -17.27 9.80 7.78
N SER A 240 -17.73 9.65 6.54
CA SER A 240 -17.26 8.58 5.68
C SER A 240 -15.79 8.81 5.31
N TYR A 241 -15.21 7.85 4.57
CA TYR A 241 -13.84 7.90 4.11
C TYR A 241 -13.75 8.57 2.73
N PRO A 242 -12.65 9.29 2.43
CA PRO A 242 -12.38 9.73 1.07
C PRO A 242 -12.01 8.53 0.17
N VAL A 243 -11.97 8.75 -1.13
CA VAL A 243 -11.16 7.85 -1.99
C VAL A 243 -9.71 8.12 -1.65
N SER A 244 -9.05 7.13 -1.05
CA SER A 244 -7.69 7.29 -0.53
C SER A 244 -6.67 7.29 -1.66
N ASN A 245 -5.77 8.30 -1.67
CA ASN A 245 -4.55 8.18 -2.44
C ASN A 245 -3.65 7.14 -1.78
N VAL A 246 -3.26 6.13 -2.56
CA VAL A 246 -2.35 5.09 -2.11
C VAL A 246 -1.07 5.22 -2.91
N VAL A 247 0.01 5.58 -2.23
CA VAL A 247 1.24 6.01 -2.88
C VAL A 247 2.45 5.19 -2.45
N THR A 248 3.49 5.22 -3.27
CA THR A 248 4.85 4.98 -2.81
C THR A 248 5.46 6.33 -2.49
N ALA A 249 6.07 6.44 -1.31
CA ALA A 249 6.89 7.58 -0.94
C ALA A 249 8.32 7.12 -0.66
N ALA A 250 9.28 8.02 -0.84
CA ALA A 250 10.68 7.74 -0.57
C ALA A 250 11.35 8.93 0.13
N THR A 251 12.40 8.66 0.91
CA THR A 251 13.20 9.72 1.51
C THR A 251 13.94 10.50 0.44
N SER A 252 14.08 11.81 0.61
CA SER A 252 14.86 12.65 -0.32
C SER A 252 16.32 12.17 -0.41
N THR A 253 16.88 11.67 0.70
CA THR A 253 18.23 11.09 0.74
C THR A 253 18.36 9.88 -0.21
N PHE A 254 17.37 9.00 -0.26
CA PHE A 254 17.34 7.87 -1.21
C PHE A 254 17.25 8.38 -2.65
N VAL A 255 16.36 9.33 -2.92
CA VAL A 255 16.15 9.88 -4.28
C VAL A 255 17.45 10.50 -4.81
N ASP A 256 18.19 11.22 -3.97
CA ASP A 256 19.46 11.85 -4.34
C ASP A 256 20.58 10.81 -4.51
N ARG A 257 20.60 9.77 -3.68
CA ARG A 257 21.63 8.73 -3.67
C ARG A 257 21.49 7.73 -4.80
N GLU A 258 20.25 7.32 -5.10
CA GLU A 258 19.95 6.24 -6.04
C GLU A 258 18.91 6.68 -7.11
N PRO A 259 19.25 7.67 -7.95
CA PRO A 259 18.28 8.28 -8.89
C PRO A 259 17.67 7.31 -9.89
N GLU A 260 18.39 6.27 -10.31
CA GLU A 260 17.88 5.24 -11.24
C GLU A 260 16.83 4.34 -10.58
N ALA A 261 17.07 3.91 -9.33
CA ALA A 261 16.11 3.14 -8.56
C ALA A 261 14.91 4.01 -8.15
N ALA A 262 15.13 5.28 -7.86
CA ALA A 262 14.07 6.25 -7.61
C ALA A 262 13.16 6.42 -8.85
N ALA A 263 13.73 6.49 -10.05
CA ALA A 263 12.96 6.55 -11.29
C ALA A 263 12.10 5.29 -11.52
N LEU A 264 12.59 4.10 -11.14
CA LEU A 264 11.76 2.89 -11.13
C LEU A 264 10.55 3.07 -10.21
N MET A 265 10.76 3.55 -8.98
CA MET A 265 9.68 3.74 -7.99
C MET A 265 8.66 4.80 -8.43
N GLN A 266 9.06 5.80 -9.24
CA GLN A 266 8.14 6.77 -9.85
C GLN A 266 7.20 6.16 -10.89
N ASN A 267 7.59 5.07 -11.53
CA ASN A 267 6.83 4.41 -12.58
C ASN A 267 6.02 3.20 -12.05
N LEU A 268 6.40 2.66 -10.89
CA LEU A 268 5.79 1.45 -10.33
C LEU A 268 4.35 1.73 -9.88
N THR A 269 3.38 1.14 -10.58
CA THR A 269 1.95 1.36 -10.33
C THR A 269 1.13 0.15 -10.76
N PHE A 270 0.07 -0.14 -10.01
CA PHE A 270 -0.89 -1.21 -10.28
C PHE A 270 -2.27 -0.59 -10.43
N THR A 271 -3.09 -1.13 -11.32
CA THR A 271 -4.54 -0.87 -11.27
C THR A 271 -5.17 -1.75 -10.18
N ASN A 272 -6.32 -1.32 -9.65
CA ASN A 272 -7.08 -2.14 -8.69
C ASN A 272 -7.49 -3.49 -9.29
N ALA A 273 -7.77 -3.53 -10.60
CA ALA A 273 -8.07 -4.77 -11.30
C ALA A 273 -6.87 -5.74 -11.33
N GLN A 274 -5.67 -5.24 -11.63
CA GLN A 274 -4.45 -6.06 -11.63
C GLN A 274 -4.15 -6.59 -10.22
N MET A 275 -4.18 -5.72 -9.21
CA MET A 275 -3.94 -6.13 -7.82
C MET A 275 -5.00 -7.13 -7.35
N GLY A 276 -6.27 -6.89 -7.66
CA GLY A 276 -7.36 -7.81 -7.33
C GLY A 276 -7.17 -9.20 -7.95
N GLU A 277 -6.73 -9.29 -9.21
CA GLU A 277 -6.44 -10.57 -9.87
C GLU A 277 -5.26 -11.30 -9.21
N VAL A 278 -4.18 -10.58 -8.87
CA VAL A 278 -3.02 -11.17 -8.18
C VAL A 278 -3.41 -11.72 -6.81
N LEU A 279 -4.17 -10.96 -6.03
CA LEU A 279 -4.62 -11.38 -4.70
C LEU A 279 -5.61 -12.55 -4.77
N ALA A 280 -6.51 -12.56 -5.75
CA ALA A 280 -7.42 -13.69 -5.98
C ALA A 280 -6.65 -14.96 -6.37
N TRP A 281 -5.62 -14.82 -7.22
CA TRP A 281 -4.73 -15.94 -7.57
C TRP A 281 -3.95 -16.44 -6.34
N GLN A 282 -3.41 -15.53 -5.53
CA GLN A 282 -2.69 -15.86 -4.31
C GLN A 282 -3.55 -16.68 -3.35
N GLU A 283 -4.78 -16.25 -3.09
CA GLU A 283 -5.73 -16.96 -2.22
C GLU A 283 -6.10 -18.33 -2.79
N ALA A 284 -6.42 -18.40 -4.08
CA ALA A 284 -6.85 -19.64 -4.73
C ALA A 284 -5.76 -20.73 -4.78
N ASN A 285 -4.48 -20.32 -4.70
CA ASN A 285 -3.33 -21.22 -4.74
C ASN A 285 -2.64 -21.38 -3.39
N GLU A 286 -3.15 -20.75 -2.32
CA GLU A 286 -2.52 -20.71 -0.99
C GLU A 286 -1.04 -20.26 -1.09
N ALA A 287 -0.78 -19.30 -1.99
CA ALA A 287 0.56 -18.89 -2.38
C ALA A 287 1.15 -17.86 -1.42
N SER A 288 2.47 -17.87 -1.28
CA SER A 288 3.19 -16.84 -0.52
C SER A 288 3.16 -15.47 -1.23
N ASN A 289 3.56 -14.42 -0.52
CA ASN A 289 3.67 -13.07 -1.07
C ASN A 289 4.70 -13.01 -2.23
N GLU A 290 5.81 -13.74 -2.10
CA GLU A 290 6.83 -13.86 -3.14
C GLU A 290 6.29 -14.58 -4.38
N GLU A 291 5.51 -15.65 -4.21
CA GLU A 291 4.87 -16.36 -5.32
C GLU A 291 3.82 -15.49 -6.01
N ALA A 292 3.07 -14.69 -5.27
CA ALA A 292 2.15 -13.70 -5.83
C ALA A 292 2.88 -12.62 -6.64
N ALA A 293 4.03 -12.13 -6.16
CA ALA A 293 4.87 -11.22 -6.92
C ALA A 293 5.42 -11.87 -8.21
N VAL A 294 5.83 -13.14 -8.16
CA VAL A 294 6.25 -13.91 -9.36
C VAL A 294 5.08 -14.08 -10.33
N TYR A 295 3.87 -14.34 -9.83
CA TYR A 295 2.67 -14.39 -10.68
C TYR A 295 2.44 -13.06 -11.40
N PHE A 296 2.52 -11.93 -10.71
CA PHE A 296 2.43 -10.60 -11.33
C PHE A 296 3.51 -10.43 -12.41
N LEU A 297 4.78 -10.69 -12.08
CA LEU A 297 5.90 -10.53 -13.01
C LEU A 297 5.82 -11.44 -14.25
N THR A 298 5.17 -12.59 -14.14
CA THR A 298 4.97 -13.49 -15.29
C THR A 298 3.76 -13.13 -16.12
N THR A 299 2.70 -12.60 -15.50
CA THR A 299 1.42 -12.28 -16.13
C THR A 299 1.43 -10.89 -16.79
N TYR A 300 2.04 -9.90 -16.14
CA TYR A 300 1.97 -8.49 -16.54
C TYR A 300 3.30 -7.94 -17.09
N LYS A 301 3.98 -8.72 -17.93
CA LYS A 301 5.31 -8.38 -18.49
C LYS A 301 5.38 -7.02 -19.18
N ASP A 302 4.36 -6.66 -19.93
CA ASP A 302 4.28 -5.37 -20.63
C ASP A 302 4.14 -4.21 -19.65
N VAL A 303 3.48 -4.43 -18.52
CA VAL A 303 3.27 -3.42 -17.47
C VAL A 303 4.60 -3.10 -16.81
N TRP A 304 5.19 -4.06 -16.10
CA TRP A 304 6.44 -3.80 -15.37
C TRP A 304 7.63 -3.55 -16.30
N GLY A 305 7.62 -4.11 -17.50
CA GLY A 305 8.60 -3.81 -18.52
C GLY A 305 8.62 -2.33 -18.94
N SER A 306 7.47 -1.63 -18.84
CA SER A 306 7.39 -0.19 -19.13
C SER A 306 7.99 0.68 -18.01
N TRP A 307 8.15 0.16 -16.81
CA TRP A 307 8.71 0.89 -15.67
C TRP A 307 10.23 0.99 -15.70
N LEU A 308 10.88 0.10 -16.47
CA LEU A 308 12.33 -0.05 -16.53
C LEU A 308 12.97 0.97 -17.47
N ASN A 309 14.16 1.42 -17.12
CA ASN A 309 15.07 2.05 -18.08
C ASN A 309 15.65 1.02 -19.06
N ASP A 310 16.36 1.48 -20.09
CA ASP A 310 16.87 0.60 -21.16
C ASP A 310 17.89 -0.42 -20.66
N ASP A 311 18.76 -0.06 -19.70
CA ASP A 311 19.76 -0.94 -19.11
C ASP A 311 19.11 -2.06 -18.29
N ALA A 312 18.18 -1.73 -17.39
CA ALA A 312 17.45 -2.71 -16.59
C ALA A 312 16.59 -3.61 -17.49
N ARG A 313 15.97 -3.05 -18.52
CA ARG A 313 15.23 -3.82 -19.53
C ARG A 313 16.14 -4.79 -20.28
N GLY A 314 17.37 -4.40 -20.60
CA GLY A 314 18.38 -5.26 -21.19
C GLY A 314 18.77 -6.43 -20.28
N LYS A 315 19.02 -6.16 -18.99
CA LYS A 315 19.32 -7.19 -17.97
C LYS A 315 18.17 -8.19 -17.80
N LEU A 316 16.93 -7.72 -17.81
CA LEU A 316 15.73 -8.53 -17.62
C LEU A 316 15.10 -9.04 -18.93
N ALA A 317 15.75 -8.85 -20.08
CA ALA A 317 15.20 -9.18 -21.41
C ALA A 317 14.78 -10.66 -21.57
N ALA A 318 15.40 -11.58 -20.83
CA ALA A 318 15.01 -12.99 -20.85
C ALA A 318 13.65 -13.27 -20.20
N LEU A 319 13.24 -12.45 -19.22
CA LEU A 319 11.98 -12.56 -18.52
C LEU A 319 10.84 -11.83 -19.25
N LEU A 320 11.18 -10.85 -20.10
CA LEU A 320 10.21 -10.10 -20.92
C LEU A 320 9.75 -10.86 -22.18
N LYS A 321 10.38 -11.97 -22.50
CA LYS A 321 9.98 -12.89 -23.58
C LYS A 321 8.91 -13.86 -23.06
#